data_4e092d3d491e745baf0277ba048fbb13
#
_entry.id   4e092d3d491e745baf0277ba048fbb13
#
_cell.length_a   1.000
_cell.length_b   1.000
_cell.length_c   1.000
_cell.angle_alpha   90.00
_cell.angle_beta   90.00
_cell.angle_gamma   90.00
#
_symmetry.space_group_name_H-M   'P 1'
#
loop_
_entity.id
_entity.type
_entity.pdbx_description
1 polymer ?
#
loop_
_entity_poly.entity_id
_entity_poly.type
_entity_poly.pdbx_seq_one_letter_code
_entity_poly.pdbx_strand_id
1 'polypeptide(L)'
;EPGLSAWRYSTENLGLTVHRAYVDGSNAQRFGQFDVVHLNNVLEHVVHAGDFVSHIHRMVKSSGFVSISVPNDFNPLQAVAAKQLEHEPWWVVPLHHINYFNRSSLEALLRQHGFETCYTTGSFPLELFLLMGVDYISDGGKGSGVHQQRKLFELTMEKHGQTALKRKMYDALASVGVGRLVTVIAQKKE
;
A
#
# COMPACT_ATOMS: atom_id res chain seq x y z
N GLU A 1 -1.15 -0.17 16.81
CA GLU A 1 -0.48 1.13 16.70
C GLU A 1 0.53 1.28 17.83
N PRO A 2 1.84 1.27 17.56
CA PRO A 2 2.85 1.40 18.62
C PRO A 2 3.08 2.85 19.07
N GLY A 3 2.83 3.83 18.20
CA GLY A 3 3.07 5.25 18.44
C GLY A 3 2.10 5.83 19.48
N LEU A 4 2.64 6.41 20.55
CA LEU A 4 1.83 6.90 21.67
C LEU A 4 0.82 7.96 21.24
N SER A 5 1.24 8.92 20.41
CA SER A 5 0.39 10.03 19.98
C SER A 5 -0.77 9.55 19.09
N ALA A 6 -0.47 8.68 18.11
CA ALA A 6 -1.47 8.11 17.22
C ALA A 6 -2.42 7.17 17.98
N TRP A 7 -1.90 6.35 18.89
CA TRP A 7 -2.71 5.50 19.76
C TRP A 7 -3.68 6.32 20.61
N ARG A 8 -3.20 7.38 21.30
CA ARG A 8 -4.06 8.26 22.09
C ARG A 8 -5.14 8.92 21.24
N TYR A 9 -4.77 9.51 20.12
CA TYR A 9 -5.73 10.15 19.24
C TYR A 9 -6.82 9.19 18.78
N SER A 10 -6.44 7.98 18.37
CA SER A 10 -7.37 6.97 17.91
C SER A 10 -8.33 6.48 19.01
N THR A 11 -7.83 6.33 20.24
CA THR A 11 -8.65 5.86 21.37
C THR A 11 -9.45 6.98 22.02
N GLU A 12 -8.83 8.11 22.30
CA GLU A 12 -9.44 9.19 23.09
C GLU A 12 -10.32 10.12 22.23
N ASN A 13 -9.92 10.40 20.98
CA ASN A 13 -10.65 11.32 20.10
C ASN A 13 -11.59 10.62 19.13
N LEU A 14 -11.22 9.42 18.62
CA LEU A 14 -12.03 8.68 17.65
C LEU A 14 -12.85 7.53 18.28
N GLY A 15 -12.63 7.22 19.55
CA GLY A 15 -13.34 6.14 20.25
C GLY A 15 -13.04 4.74 19.71
N LEU A 16 -11.93 4.54 19.03
CA LEU A 16 -11.57 3.27 18.43
C LEU A 16 -10.92 2.32 19.44
N THR A 17 -11.16 1.03 19.31
CA THR A 17 -10.42 0.00 20.06
C THR A 17 -9.07 -0.22 19.41
N VAL A 18 -8.01 0.30 20.00
CA VAL A 18 -6.65 0.21 19.47
C VAL A 18 -5.70 -0.36 20.52
N HIS A 19 -4.99 -1.43 20.17
CA HIS A 19 -3.93 -1.97 21.01
C HIS A 19 -2.62 -1.21 20.75
N ARG A 20 -1.99 -0.71 21.83
CA ARG A 20 -0.68 -0.09 21.74
C ARG A 20 0.41 -1.16 21.75
N ALA A 21 0.70 -1.71 20.59
CA ALA A 21 1.69 -2.78 20.44
C ALA A 21 2.20 -2.87 18.99
N TYR A 22 3.40 -3.42 18.83
CA TYR A 22 3.81 -4.03 17.57
C TYR A 22 3.19 -5.44 17.50
N VAL A 23 2.87 -5.89 16.28
CA VAL A 23 2.49 -7.29 16.05
C VAL A 23 3.76 -8.11 15.87
N ASP A 24 3.94 -9.14 16.72
CA ASP A 24 5.08 -10.06 16.66
C ASP A 24 4.65 -11.49 17.05
N GLY A 25 5.63 -12.40 17.06
CA GLY A 25 5.37 -13.82 17.36
C GLY A 25 4.84 -14.08 18.76
N SER A 26 5.06 -13.18 19.72
CA SER A 26 4.64 -13.34 21.13
C SER A 26 3.19 -12.89 21.36
N ASN A 27 2.67 -12.00 20.54
CA ASN A 27 1.38 -11.36 20.77
C ASN A 27 0.34 -11.55 19.65
N ALA A 28 0.73 -11.94 18.44
CA ALA A 28 -0.19 -12.08 17.32
C ALA A 28 -1.43 -12.92 17.66
N GLN A 29 -1.25 -14.04 18.37
CA GLN A 29 -2.36 -14.91 18.76
C GLN A 29 -3.29 -14.29 19.81
N ARG A 30 -2.79 -13.33 20.61
CA ARG A 30 -3.59 -12.67 21.66
C ARG A 30 -4.62 -11.71 21.07
N PHE A 31 -4.41 -11.21 19.86
CA PHE A 31 -5.36 -10.36 19.19
C PHE A 31 -6.57 -11.13 18.62
N GLY A 32 -6.50 -12.48 18.60
CA GLY A 32 -7.55 -13.34 18.06
C GLY A 32 -7.41 -13.58 16.57
N GLN A 33 -8.47 -14.11 15.98
CA GLN A 33 -8.56 -14.39 14.55
C GLN A 33 -9.67 -13.55 13.90
N PHE A 34 -9.37 -13.08 12.71
CA PHE A 34 -10.21 -12.14 11.96
C PHE A 34 -10.60 -12.71 10.60
N ASP A 35 -11.77 -12.35 10.12
CA ASP A 35 -12.22 -12.69 8.76
C ASP A 35 -11.38 -11.94 7.71
N VAL A 36 -10.96 -10.70 8.05
CA VAL A 36 -10.09 -9.86 7.22
C VAL A 36 -9.04 -9.17 8.09
N VAL A 37 -7.79 -9.20 7.65
CA VAL A 37 -6.70 -8.37 8.19
C VAL A 37 -6.25 -7.40 7.11
N HIS A 38 -6.22 -6.11 7.43
CA HIS A 38 -5.82 -5.05 6.50
C HIS A 38 -4.54 -4.36 6.96
N LEU A 39 -3.58 -4.23 6.04
CA LEU A 39 -2.33 -3.50 6.22
C LEU A 39 -2.23 -2.42 5.15
N ASN A 40 -1.99 -1.19 5.57
CA ASN A 40 -1.83 -0.07 4.66
C ASN A 40 -0.57 0.72 4.98
N ASN A 41 0.42 0.67 4.10
CA ASN A 41 1.74 1.28 4.29
C ASN A 41 2.39 0.83 5.62
N VAL A 42 2.52 -0.48 5.80
CA VAL A 42 3.13 -1.09 6.99
C VAL A 42 4.31 -1.98 6.60
N LEU A 43 4.13 -2.82 5.57
CA LEU A 43 5.07 -3.90 5.28
C LEU A 43 6.43 -3.38 4.78
N GLU A 44 6.47 -2.21 4.16
CA GLU A 44 7.69 -1.52 3.74
C GLU A 44 8.58 -1.07 4.90
N HIS A 45 8.02 -0.97 6.11
CA HIS A 45 8.74 -0.55 7.33
C HIS A 45 9.15 -1.71 8.23
N VAL A 46 8.76 -2.93 7.92
CA VAL A 46 8.98 -4.11 8.78
C VAL A 46 10.32 -4.75 8.46
N VAL A 47 11.19 -4.94 9.47
CA VAL A 47 12.54 -5.49 9.28
C VAL A 47 12.51 -6.90 8.66
N HIS A 48 11.62 -7.77 9.16
CA HIS A 48 11.47 -9.15 8.69
C HIS A 48 10.07 -9.36 8.11
N ALA A 49 9.85 -8.92 6.86
CA ALA A 49 8.55 -8.95 6.20
C ALA A 49 7.94 -10.37 6.14
N GLY A 50 8.75 -11.40 5.88
CA GLY A 50 8.30 -12.79 5.86
C GLY A 50 7.76 -13.27 7.21
N ASP A 51 8.50 -13.01 8.30
CA ASP A 51 8.05 -13.38 9.66
C ASP A 51 6.77 -12.64 10.02
N PHE A 52 6.69 -11.36 9.65
CA PHE A 52 5.50 -10.56 9.90
C PHE A 52 4.27 -11.10 9.14
N VAL A 53 4.41 -11.47 7.87
CA VAL A 53 3.33 -12.10 7.10
C VAL A 53 2.93 -13.45 7.71
N SER A 54 3.89 -14.22 8.26
CA SER A 54 3.58 -15.44 9.02
C SER A 54 2.76 -15.16 10.27
N HIS A 55 3.02 -14.04 10.96
CA HIS A 55 2.22 -13.63 12.13
C HIS A 55 0.80 -13.24 11.70
N ILE A 56 0.68 -12.47 10.61
CA ILE A 56 -0.61 -12.11 10.01
C ILE A 56 -1.38 -13.37 9.59
N HIS A 57 -0.72 -14.35 8.99
CA HIS A 57 -1.36 -15.61 8.62
C HIS A 57 -2.04 -16.31 9.81
N ARG A 58 -1.43 -16.27 11.00
CA ARG A 58 -2.02 -16.84 12.22
C ARG A 58 -3.21 -16.03 12.75
N MET A 59 -3.27 -14.73 12.42
CA MET A 59 -4.38 -13.84 12.80
C MET A 59 -5.57 -13.93 11.83
N VAL A 60 -5.39 -14.47 10.64
CA VAL A 60 -6.46 -14.67 9.65
C VAL A 60 -7.10 -16.03 9.90
N LYS A 61 -8.45 -16.07 9.99
CA LYS A 61 -9.22 -17.32 10.08
C LYS A 61 -8.99 -18.21 8.84
N SER A 62 -9.32 -19.51 8.94
CA SER A 62 -9.41 -20.38 7.77
C SER A 62 -10.33 -19.75 6.72
N SER A 63 -9.89 -19.76 5.45
CA SER A 63 -10.59 -19.12 4.33
C SER A 63 -10.81 -17.60 4.47
N GLY A 64 -10.24 -16.95 5.48
CA GLY A 64 -10.25 -15.50 5.65
C GLY A 64 -9.28 -14.80 4.70
N PHE A 65 -9.27 -13.49 4.71
CA PHE A 65 -8.54 -12.67 3.75
C PHE A 65 -7.51 -11.77 4.42
N VAL A 66 -6.44 -11.50 3.69
CA VAL A 66 -5.53 -10.39 3.96
C VAL A 66 -5.64 -9.37 2.83
N SER A 67 -5.62 -8.07 3.18
CA SER A 67 -5.54 -6.97 2.22
C SER A 67 -4.30 -6.14 2.55
N ILE A 68 -3.34 -6.09 1.64
CA ILE A 68 -2.07 -5.38 1.84
C ILE A 68 -1.89 -4.34 0.75
N SER A 69 -1.73 -3.08 1.18
CA SER A 69 -1.35 -1.95 0.32
C SER A 69 0.05 -1.48 0.69
N VAL A 70 0.92 -1.40 -0.30
CA VAL A 70 2.31 -0.90 -0.17
C VAL A 70 2.65 0.02 -1.34
N PRO A 71 3.69 0.87 -1.23
CA PRO A 71 4.26 1.54 -2.38
C PRO A 71 4.61 0.55 -3.49
N ASN A 72 4.29 0.92 -4.73
CA ASN A 72 4.61 0.10 -5.91
C ASN A 72 5.93 0.62 -6.50
N ASP A 73 7.02 0.19 -5.88
CA ASP A 73 8.35 0.68 -6.17
C ASP A 73 8.96 0.03 -7.40
N PHE A 74 9.88 0.75 -8.05
CA PHE A 74 10.52 0.32 -9.32
C PHE A 74 9.51 0.01 -10.43
N ASN A 75 8.38 0.72 -10.44
CA ASN A 75 7.39 0.57 -11.48
C ASN A 75 7.85 1.21 -12.81
N PRO A 76 7.30 0.80 -13.96
CA PRO A 76 7.73 1.29 -15.27
C PRO A 76 7.70 2.81 -15.44
N LEU A 77 6.70 3.50 -14.84
CA LEU A 77 6.60 4.97 -14.97
C LEU A 77 7.66 5.68 -14.11
N GLN A 78 8.01 5.14 -12.94
CA GLN A 78 9.14 5.65 -12.14
C GLN A 78 10.43 5.58 -12.94
N ALA A 79 10.71 4.43 -13.57
CA ALA A 79 11.92 4.24 -14.36
C ALA A 79 12.01 5.22 -15.55
N VAL A 80 10.90 5.44 -16.25
CA VAL A 80 10.84 6.40 -17.37
C VAL A 80 10.99 7.83 -16.87
N ALA A 81 10.28 8.22 -15.81
CA ALA A 81 10.34 9.58 -15.26
C ALA A 81 11.73 9.91 -14.70
N ALA A 82 12.37 8.99 -13.98
CA ALA A 82 13.72 9.17 -13.46
C ALA A 82 14.72 9.40 -14.60
N LYS A 83 14.63 8.61 -15.66
CA LYS A 83 15.50 8.79 -16.85
C LYS A 83 15.21 10.10 -17.58
N GLN A 84 13.94 10.49 -17.75
CA GLN A 84 13.55 11.72 -18.47
C GLN A 84 14.00 12.98 -17.73
N LEU A 85 13.94 12.96 -16.38
CA LEU A 85 14.26 14.10 -15.53
C LEU A 85 15.71 14.06 -15.01
N GLU A 86 16.48 13.05 -15.39
CA GLU A 86 17.86 12.82 -14.90
C GLU A 86 17.93 12.78 -13.36
N HIS A 87 16.88 12.21 -12.73
CA HIS A 87 16.80 12.06 -11.29
C HIS A 87 17.29 10.69 -10.82
N GLU A 88 17.93 10.69 -9.67
CA GLU A 88 18.14 9.48 -8.89
C GLU A 88 16.76 8.91 -8.45
N PRO A 89 16.67 7.60 -8.13
CA PRO A 89 15.45 6.96 -7.69
C PRO A 89 14.89 7.60 -6.40
N TRP A 90 14.04 8.62 -6.51
CA TRP A 90 13.46 9.38 -5.37
C TRP A 90 12.55 8.54 -4.46
N TRP A 91 12.09 7.41 -4.96
CA TRP A 91 11.28 6.46 -4.16
C TRP A 91 12.15 5.60 -3.23
N VAL A 92 13.47 5.59 -3.41
CA VAL A 92 14.40 4.87 -2.55
C VAL A 92 14.74 5.75 -1.34
N VAL A 93 14.11 5.45 -0.21
CA VAL A 93 14.22 6.23 1.04
C VAL A 93 14.66 5.32 2.21
N PRO A 94 15.94 4.90 2.28
CA PRO A 94 16.41 3.82 3.15
C PRO A 94 16.16 4.03 4.65
N LEU A 95 16.04 5.29 5.10
CA LEU A 95 15.74 5.62 6.50
C LEU A 95 14.26 5.42 6.87
N HIS A 96 13.38 5.32 5.87
CA HIS A 96 11.94 5.19 6.05
C HIS A 96 11.41 3.85 5.54
N HIS A 97 11.86 3.41 4.37
CA HIS A 97 11.47 2.12 3.80
C HIS A 97 12.65 1.15 3.84
N ILE A 98 12.44 0.01 4.49
CA ILE A 98 13.41 -1.07 4.59
C ILE A 98 13.20 -2.08 3.46
N ASN A 99 11.93 -2.28 3.06
CA ASN A 99 11.54 -3.15 1.96
C ASN A 99 10.91 -2.33 0.82
N TYR A 100 11.15 -2.77 -0.39
CA TYR A 100 10.60 -2.19 -1.61
C TYR A 100 9.81 -3.27 -2.35
N PHE A 101 8.54 -3.00 -2.56
CA PHE A 101 7.63 -3.97 -3.17
C PHE A 101 7.15 -3.49 -4.53
N ASN A 102 6.88 -4.45 -5.39
CA ASN A 102 6.00 -4.31 -6.54
C ASN A 102 4.97 -5.44 -6.51
N ARG A 103 4.06 -5.44 -7.47
CA ARG A 103 3.02 -6.47 -7.54
C ARG A 103 3.57 -7.89 -7.42
N SER A 104 4.56 -8.24 -8.24
CA SER A 104 5.06 -9.62 -8.32
C SER A 104 5.77 -10.06 -7.04
N SER A 105 6.56 -9.19 -6.41
CA SER A 105 7.26 -9.50 -5.17
C SER A 105 6.29 -9.62 -3.99
N LEU A 106 5.25 -8.78 -3.91
CA LEU A 106 4.23 -8.87 -2.87
C LEU A 106 3.39 -10.15 -3.01
N GLU A 107 2.92 -10.46 -4.23
CA GLU A 107 2.17 -11.70 -4.49
C GLU A 107 3.03 -12.96 -4.22
N ALA A 108 4.32 -12.93 -4.54
CA ALA A 108 5.24 -14.02 -4.25
C ALA A 108 5.43 -14.22 -2.74
N LEU A 109 5.62 -13.13 -1.99
CA LEU A 109 5.73 -13.17 -0.53
C LEU A 109 4.48 -13.77 0.10
N LEU A 110 3.29 -13.31 -0.28
CA LEU A 110 2.02 -13.82 0.22
C LEU A 110 1.84 -15.31 -0.07
N ARG A 111 2.15 -15.74 -1.30
CA ARG A 111 2.07 -17.16 -1.69
C ARG A 111 3.00 -18.05 -0.88
N GLN A 112 4.23 -17.59 -0.60
CA GLN A 112 5.20 -18.33 0.24
C GLN A 112 4.68 -18.54 1.66
N HIS A 113 3.80 -17.67 2.14
CA HIS A 113 3.23 -17.73 3.48
C HIS A 113 1.77 -18.21 3.52
N GLY A 114 1.35 -19.01 2.53
CA GLY A 114 0.06 -19.71 2.56
C GLY A 114 -1.15 -18.85 2.17
N PHE A 115 -0.95 -17.77 1.44
CA PHE A 115 -2.04 -16.99 0.87
C PHE A 115 -2.12 -17.16 -0.64
N GLU A 116 -3.33 -17.15 -1.18
CA GLU A 116 -3.61 -17.14 -2.61
C GLU A 116 -4.21 -15.80 -3.03
N THR A 117 -3.57 -15.13 -4.00
CA THR A 117 -4.06 -13.85 -4.51
C THR A 117 -5.40 -14.01 -5.20
N CYS A 118 -6.40 -13.25 -4.75
CA CYS A 118 -7.74 -13.20 -5.33
C CYS A 118 -7.95 -11.95 -6.18
N TYR A 119 -7.32 -10.84 -5.78
CA TYR A 119 -7.53 -9.57 -6.45
C TYR A 119 -6.32 -8.66 -6.26
N THR A 120 -5.96 -7.94 -7.33
CA THR A 120 -4.90 -6.94 -7.28
C THR A 120 -5.39 -5.66 -7.96
N THR A 121 -5.17 -4.53 -7.31
CA THR A 121 -5.47 -3.20 -7.85
C THR A 121 -4.35 -2.23 -7.55
N GLY A 122 -4.36 -1.09 -8.20
CA GLY A 122 -3.41 0.00 -7.97
C GLY A 122 -4.09 1.27 -7.49
N SER A 123 -3.29 2.32 -7.37
CA SER A 123 -3.80 3.67 -7.19
C SER A 123 -3.29 4.58 -8.31
N PHE A 124 -3.79 5.83 -8.35
CA PHE A 124 -3.38 6.80 -9.36
C PHE A 124 -1.84 6.95 -9.38
N PRO A 125 -1.17 6.72 -10.54
CA PRO A 125 0.27 6.88 -10.66
C PRO A 125 0.62 8.37 -10.76
N LEU A 126 1.25 8.92 -9.70
CA LEU A 126 1.65 10.34 -9.68
C LEU A 126 2.72 10.66 -10.71
N GLU A 127 3.45 9.66 -11.16
CA GLU A 127 4.47 9.76 -12.21
C GLU A 127 3.90 10.31 -13.53
N LEU A 128 2.60 10.19 -13.77
CA LEU A 128 1.95 10.82 -14.91
C LEU A 128 2.12 12.34 -14.91
N PHE A 129 2.09 12.98 -13.74
CA PHE A 129 2.33 14.43 -13.64
C PHE A 129 3.77 14.78 -14.03
N LEU A 130 4.76 13.97 -13.63
CA LEU A 130 6.16 14.15 -14.03
C LEU A 130 6.31 14.07 -15.54
N LEU A 131 5.71 13.04 -16.15
CA LEU A 131 5.75 12.81 -17.59
C LEU A 131 4.96 13.85 -18.40
N MET A 132 4.01 14.54 -17.77
CA MET A 132 3.29 15.69 -18.34
C MET A 132 3.99 17.03 -18.06
N GLY A 133 5.21 17.04 -17.52
CA GLY A 133 6.03 18.22 -17.31
C GLY A 133 5.85 18.92 -15.96
N VAL A 134 5.14 18.31 -15.01
CA VAL A 134 5.01 18.85 -13.64
C VAL A 134 6.02 18.18 -12.74
N ASP A 135 7.23 18.70 -12.68
CA ASP A 135 8.28 18.20 -11.79
C ASP A 135 8.01 18.63 -10.34
N TYR A 136 7.40 17.72 -9.59
CA TYR A 136 7.12 17.88 -8.16
C TYR A 136 8.21 17.25 -7.27
N ILE A 137 9.21 16.61 -7.87
CA ILE A 137 10.33 16.02 -7.13
C ILE A 137 11.36 17.10 -6.84
N SER A 138 11.77 17.87 -7.86
CA SER A 138 12.71 19.01 -7.70
C SER A 138 12.07 20.16 -6.93
N ASP A 139 10.76 20.36 -7.06
CA ASP A 139 10.02 21.44 -6.42
C ASP A 139 8.98 20.86 -5.44
N GLY A 140 9.39 20.70 -4.18
CA GLY A 140 8.53 20.17 -3.12
C GLY A 140 7.25 20.98 -2.89
N GLY A 141 7.19 22.26 -3.30
CA GLY A 141 5.99 23.07 -3.25
C GLY A 141 4.88 22.59 -4.20
N LYS A 142 5.24 21.92 -5.31
CA LYS A 142 4.28 21.35 -6.26
C LYS A 142 3.67 20.04 -5.79
N GLY A 143 4.29 19.34 -4.83
CA GLY A 143 3.84 18.04 -4.35
C GLY A 143 2.41 18.07 -3.79
N SER A 144 2.06 19.07 -3.00
CA SER A 144 0.69 19.24 -2.49
C SER A 144 -0.32 19.50 -3.62
N GLY A 145 0.07 20.24 -4.66
CA GLY A 145 -0.77 20.56 -5.82
C GLY A 145 -1.12 19.31 -6.64
N VAL A 146 -0.15 18.45 -6.95
CA VAL A 146 -0.43 17.22 -7.70
C VAL A 146 -1.29 16.25 -6.88
N HIS A 147 -1.13 16.21 -5.57
CA HIS A 147 -2.00 15.44 -4.69
C HIS A 147 -3.44 15.97 -4.68
N GLN A 148 -3.64 17.29 -4.70
CA GLN A 148 -4.96 17.90 -4.82
C GLN A 148 -5.61 17.58 -6.17
N GLN A 149 -4.86 17.67 -7.26
CA GLN A 149 -5.35 17.31 -8.61
C GLN A 149 -5.77 15.85 -8.68
N ARG A 150 -4.96 14.93 -8.15
CA ARG A 150 -5.35 13.52 -8.04
C ARG A 150 -6.66 13.35 -7.25
N LYS A 151 -6.76 13.97 -6.05
CA LYS A 151 -7.98 13.90 -5.24
C LYS A 151 -9.19 14.47 -6.00
N LEU A 152 -9.00 15.59 -6.69
CA LEU A 152 -10.06 16.19 -7.50
C LEU A 152 -10.55 15.22 -8.58
N PHE A 153 -9.64 14.57 -9.30
CA PHE A 153 -9.99 13.54 -10.29
C PHE A 153 -10.81 12.42 -9.65
N GLU A 154 -10.32 11.83 -8.56
CA GLU A 154 -10.97 10.70 -7.88
C GLU A 154 -12.37 11.08 -7.38
N LEU A 155 -12.50 12.22 -6.71
CA LEU A 155 -13.78 12.71 -6.17
C LEU A 155 -14.76 13.10 -7.28
N THR A 156 -14.25 13.66 -8.40
CA THR A 156 -15.10 13.99 -9.57
C THR A 156 -15.69 12.72 -10.17
N MET A 157 -14.87 11.67 -10.36
CA MET A 157 -15.36 10.37 -10.84
C MET A 157 -16.44 9.79 -9.93
N GLU A 158 -16.24 9.85 -8.61
CA GLU A 158 -17.19 9.36 -7.62
C GLU A 158 -18.49 10.17 -7.63
N LYS A 159 -18.38 11.51 -7.60
CA LYS A 159 -19.52 12.45 -7.62
C LYS A 159 -20.43 12.22 -8.83
N HIS A 160 -19.85 11.85 -9.96
CA HIS A 160 -20.61 11.59 -11.20
C HIS A 160 -20.93 10.10 -11.43
N GLY A 161 -20.88 9.27 -10.38
CA GLY A 161 -21.28 7.86 -10.44
C GLY A 161 -20.32 6.95 -11.19
N GLN A 162 -19.08 7.40 -11.44
CA GLN A 162 -18.09 6.66 -12.22
C GLN A 162 -17.09 5.85 -11.34
N THR A 163 -17.48 5.50 -10.13
CA THR A 163 -16.63 4.72 -9.20
C THR A 163 -16.22 3.38 -9.79
N ALA A 164 -17.13 2.69 -10.49
CA ALA A 164 -16.82 1.42 -11.15
C ALA A 164 -15.83 1.59 -12.32
N LEU A 165 -15.95 2.65 -13.11
CA LEU A 165 -15.00 2.97 -14.16
C LEU A 165 -13.62 3.29 -13.58
N LYS A 166 -13.57 4.13 -12.54
CA LYS A 166 -12.31 4.46 -11.84
C LYS A 166 -11.61 3.19 -11.33
N ARG A 167 -12.34 2.26 -10.72
CA ARG A 167 -11.79 0.98 -10.27
C ARG A 167 -11.20 0.17 -11.42
N LYS A 168 -11.95 0.01 -12.53
CA LYS A 168 -11.44 -0.71 -13.71
C LYS A 168 -10.18 -0.07 -14.30
N MET A 169 -10.08 1.27 -14.29
CA MET A 169 -8.86 1.97 -14.72
C MET A 169 -7.67 1.61 -13.83
N TYR A 170 -7.85 1.58 -12.50
CA TYR A 170 -6.78 1.22 -11.56
C TYR A 170 -6.39 -0.26 -11.65
N ASP A 171 -7.36 -1.14 -11.87
CA ASP A 171 -7.11 -2.55 -12.11
C ASP A 171 -6.28 -2.77 -13.40
N ALA A 172 -6.63 -2.04 -14.46
CA ALA A 172 -5.87 -2.07 -15.72
C ALA A 172 -4.43 -1.55 -15.53
N LEU A 173 -4.25 -0.44 -14.81
CA LEU A 173 -2.92 0.07 -14.48
C LEU A 173 -2.11 -0.94 -13.66
N ALA A 174 -2.72 -1.53 -12.63
CA ALA A 174 -2.07 -2.57 -11.82
C ALA A 174 -1.70 -3.81 -12.64
N SER A 175 -2.51 -4.17 -13.65
CA SER A 175 -2.22 -5.33 -14.52
C SER A 175 -0.93 -5.19 -15.32
N VAL A 176 -0.54 -3.94 -15.62
CA VAL A 176 0.72 -3.60 -16.30
C VAL A 176 1.80 -3.11 -15.33
N GLY A 177 1.62 -3.34 -14.04
CA GLY A 177 2.61 -3.00 -12.99
C GLY A 177 2.67 -1.52 -12.64
N VAL A 178 1.67 -0.71 -13.05
CA VAL A 178 1.64 0.74 -12.86
C VAL A 178 0.70 1.13 -11.72
N GLY A 179 1.07 2.16 -10.98
CA GLY A 179 0.31 2.71 -9.86
C GLY A 179 1.25 3.19 -8.76
N ARG A 180 0.87 4.20 -8.00
CA ARG A 180 1.65 4.66 -6.86
C ARG A 180 1.70 3.62 -5.73
N LEU A 181 0.55 3.01 -5.46
CA LEU A 181 0.43 1.88 -4.54
C LEU A 181 0.00 0.65 -5.33
N VAL A 182 0.38 -0.51 -4.85
CA VAL A 182 -0.22 -1.78 -5.21
C VAL A 182 -0.96 -2.34 -3.99
N THR A 183 -2.20 -2.79 -4.20
CA THR A 183 -3.01 -3.45 -3.19
C THR A 183 -3.30 -4.87 -3.65
N VAL A 184 -2.95 -5.83 -2.83
CA VAL A 184 -3.24 -7.26 -3.05
C VAL A 184 -4.21 -7.73 -1.99
N ILE A 185 -5.30 -8.37 -2.42
CA ILE A 185 -6.22 -9.12 -1.57
C ILE A 185 -5.96 -10.58 -1.82
N ALA A 186 -5.64 -11.32 -0.77
CA ALA A 186 -5.33 -12.72 -0.85
C ALA A 186 -6.07 -13.52 0.22
N GLN A 187 -6.49 -14.73 -0.12
CA GLN A 187 -7.19 -15.65 0.77
C GLN A 187 -6.20 -16.60 1.42
N LYS A 188 -6.39 -16.87 2.70
CA LYS A 188 -5.64 -17.90 3.41
C LYS A 188 -6.03 -19.28 2.86
N LYS A 189 -5.03 -20.05 2.41
CA LYS A 189 -5.21 -21.46 2.05
C LYS A 189 -5.41 -22.31 3.30
N GLU A 190 -6.16 -23.38 3.14
CA GLU A 190 -6.30 -24.42 4.17
C GLU A 190 -4.99 -25.20 4.38
#